data_ae1010d40ccd360c1d7d248b0817847a
#
_entry.id   ae1010d40ccd360c1d7d248b0817847a
#
_cell.length_a   1.000
_cell.length_b   1.000
_cell.length_c   1.000
_cell.angle_alpha   90.00
_cell.angle_beta   90.00
_cell.angle_gamma   90.00
#
_symmetry.space_group_name_H-M   'P 1'
#
loop_
_entity.id
_entity.type
_entity.pdbx_description
1 polymer ?
#
loop_
_entity_poly.entity_id
_entity_poly.type
_entity_poly.pdbx_seq_one_letter_code
_entity_poly.pdbx_strand_id
1 'polypeptide(L)'
;MNILIDLYKSTFSAEPSVCTALTGSASNRKYYRLSGDAGSCIGVVGVDTLENKAFLTIARHFYGKGINVPEILAVSEDESAYLQEDLGDTILFDMLTAARKSGEGMEKVEQLLCKTMAMLPKIQFEGAQGLDFSVCYPQPSFDRRMVMFDLNYFKYCFLKPSGLEFNEVLLQDDFERFADDLLEEDTDTFLYRDFNARNVMVKDGEPYFIDFQGGRRGPVYYDVASFAWQARARFTEEQKENMQKAYLSELSGYVQVDEAGFRSRLRLFVLFRLLQVLGAYGFRGWVEHKANFVTSIPAAIAELKVMAAEGFAEYPYLTEVLGQLAALPRFEVEPSHEGVLEVKVYSFSFKKGVPYDPSGNGGGYVFDCRSIHNPGRYEPYKKLTGRDEPVIKFLEDDGEVFGFLEHVYGVVAPHVETYRKRGFTNLMVSFGCTGGQHRSVYCAEHLAAHLADKYPDIRIRLIHREQNISAQM
;
A
#
# COMPACT_ATOMS: atom_id res chain seq x y z
N MET A 1 -24.50 -16.64 9.87
CA MET A 1 -25.59 -15.70 10.21
C MET A 1 -26.36 -16.17 11.43
N ASN A 2 -26.96 -17.38 11.45
CA ASN A 2 -27.75 -17.87 12.60
C ASN A 2 -26.99 -17.86 13.93
N ILE A 3 -25.74 -18.30 13.94
CA ILE A 3 -24.89 -18.30 15.13
C ILE A 3 -24.73 -16.92 15.79
N LEU A 4 -24.63 -15.85 15.00
CA LEU A 4 -24.54 -14.47 15.52
C LEU A 4 -25.87 -14.00 16.12
N ILE A 5 -27.00 -14.39 15.53
CA ILE A 5 -28.33 -14.09 16.05
C ILE A 5 -28.55 -14.84 17.39
N ASP A 6 -28.11 -16.09 17.48
CA ASP A 6 -28.24 -16.88 18.71
C ASP A 6 -27.35 -16.31 19.84
N LEU A 7 -26.13 -15.89 19.51
CA LEU A 7 -25.24 -15.17 20.45
C LEU A 7 -25.87 -13.83 20.90
N TYR A 8 -26.45 -13.05 19.97
CA TYR A 8 -27.13 -11.81 20.32
C TYR A 8 -28.31 -12.04 21.26
N LYS A 9 -29.15 -13.06 20.97
CA LYS A 9 -30.28 -13.43 21.84
C LYS A 9 -29.83 -13.83 23.25
N SER A 10 -28.77 -14.61 23.35
CA SER A 10 -28.23 -15.01 24.66
C SER A 10 -27.64 -13.82 25.43
N THR A 11 -27.06 -12.85 24.78
CA THR A 11 -26.41 -11.69 25.38
C THR A 11 -27.41 -10.61 25.79
N PHE A 12 -28.35 -10.30 24.91
CA PHE A 12 -29.29 -9.16 25.09
C PHE A 12 -30.71 -9.60 25.51
N SER A 13 -30.99 -10.91 25.59
CA SER A 13 -32.32 -11.45 25.87
C SER A 13 -33.42 -10.96 24.89
N ALA A 14 -33.02 -10.59 23.67
CA ALA A 14 -33.88 -10.06 22.61
C ALA A 14 -33.36 -10.48 21.23
N GLU A 15 -34.19 -10.45 20.21
CA GLU A 15 -33.74 -10.62 18.82
C GLU A 15 -33.19 -9.29 18.25
N PRO A 16 -32.16 -9.34 17.41
CA PRO A 16 -31.74 -8.15 16.70
C PRO A 16 -32.81 -7.77 15.66
N SER A 17 -33.18 -6.49 15.60
CA SER A 17 -34.12 -5.97 14.60
C SER A 17 -33.47 -5.82 13.22
N VAL A 18 -32.16 -5.57 13.20
CA VAL A 18 -31.36 -5.34 11.98
C VAL A 18 -30.04 -6.10 12.08
N CYS A 19 -29.63 -6.73 10.98
CA CYS A 19 -28.33 -7.33 10.82
C CYS A 19 -27.74 -6.90 9.47
N THR A 20 -26.76 -5.99 9.51
CA THR A 20 -26.16 -5.40 8.33
C THR A 20 -24.72 -5.89 8.15
N ALA A 21 -24.38 -6.42 6.97
CA ALA A 21 -23.00 -6.76 6.66
C ALA A 21 -22.14 -5.50 6.55
N LEU A 22 -20.99 -5.49 7.22
CA LEU A 22 -20.01 -4.43 7.12
C LEU A 22 -18.95 -4.81 6.07
N THR A 23 -18.49 -3.83 5.31
CA THR A 23 -17.40 -4.03 4.34
C THR A 23 -16.07 -4.17 5.07
N GLY A 24 -15.57 -5.40 5.18
CA GLY A 24 -14.23 -5.68 5.70
C GLY A 24 -13.15 -5.31 4.69
N SER A 25 -11.98 -4.84 5.16
CA SER A 25 -10.92 -4.41 4.25
C SER A 25 -10.07 -5.57 3.71
N ALA A 26 -9.34 -6.32 4.38
CA ALA A 26 -8.38 -7.30 3.82
C ALA A 26 -8.43 -8.68 4.49
N SER A 27 -9.26 -8.85 5.49
CA SER A 27 -9.38 -10.08 6.29
C SER A 27 -10.36 -11.07 5.65
N ASN A 28 -10.14 -12.36 5.90
CA ASN A 28 -11.09 -13.41 5.58
C ASN A 28 -12.27 -13.44 6.56
N ARG A 29 -12.26 -12.59 7.59
CA ARG A 29 -13.35 -12.44 8.57
C ARG A 29 -14.50 -11.66 7.95
N LYS A 30 -15.72 -12.02 8.35
CA LYS A 30 -16.96 -11.32 7.98
C LYS A 30 -17.49 -10.60 9.20
N TYR A 31 -17.79 -9.32 9.04
CA TYR A 31 -18.26 -8.44 10.07
C TYR A 31 -19.73 -8.07 9.81
N TYR A 32 -20.53 -8.06 10.87
CA TYR A 32 -21.95 -7.70 10.82
C TYR A 32 -22.27 -6.78 12.00
N ARG A 33 -23.00 -5.71 11.75
CA ARG A 33 -23.62 -4.94 12.84
C ARG A 33 -24.98 -5.53 13.13
N LEU A 34 -25.19 -5.95 14.37
CA LEU A 34 -26.47 -6.39 14.88
C LEU A 34 -27.00 -5.30 15.81
N SER A 35 -28.24 -4.84 15.59
CA SER A 35 -28.85 -3.80 16.39
C SER A 35 -30.33 -4.10 16.64
N GLY A 36 -30.82 -3.65 17.79
CA GLY A 36 -32.20 -3.77 18.24
C GLY A 36 -32.47 -2.86 19.44
N ASP A 37 -33.65 -2.92 20.00
CA ASP A 37 -34.02 -2.08 21.15
C ASP A 37 -33.16 -2.33 22.39
N ALA A 38 -32.55 -3.52 22.49
CA ALA A 38 -31.68 -3.93 23.60
C ALA A 38 -30.22 -3.47 23.44
N GLY A 39 -29.81 -3.01 22.26
CA GLY A 39 -28.45 -2.49 22.01
C GLY A 39 -27.92 -2.82 20.63
N SER A 40 -26.66 -2.38 20.37
CA SER A 40 -25.90 -2.64 19.16
C SER A 40 -24.59 -3.35 19.50
N CYS A 41 -24.18 -4.28 18.63
CA CYS A 41 -22.89 -4.95 18.71
C CYS A 41 -22.36 -5.32 17.32
N ILE A 42 -21.06 -5.62 17.25
CA ILE A 42 -20.43 -6.16 16.05
C ILE A 42 -20.29 -7.67 16.20
N GLY A 43 -20.94 -8.39 15.31
CA GLY A 43 -20.78 -9.85 15.18
C GLY A 43 -19.68 -10.18 14.16
N VAL A 44 -18.78 -11.07 14.52
CA VAL A 44 -17.67 -11.49 13.67
C VAL A 44 -17.74 -12.99 13.43
N VAL A 45 -17.52 -13.41 12.19
CA VAL A 45 -17.37 -14.82 11.80
C VAL A 45 -16.01 -14.97 11.13
N GLY A 46 -15.13 -15.77 11.73
CA GLY A 46 -13.78 -16.02 11.23
C GLY A 46 -13.57 -17.52 10.99
N VAL A 47 -13.00 -17.85 9.83
CA VAL A 47 -12.75 -19.25 9.40
C VAL A 47 -11.49 -19.82 10.07
N ASP A 48 -10.52 -18.96 10.40
CA ASP A 48 -9.28 -19.34 11.07
C ASP A 48 -9.47 -19.23 12.60
N THR A 49 -9.65 -20.37 13.23
CA THR A 49 -9.87 -20.46 14.68
C THR A 49 -8.65 -20.08 15.50
N LEU A 50 -7.42 -20.28 14.98
CA LEU A 50 -6.20 -19.86 15.66
C LEU A 50 -6.08 -18.32 15.69
N GLU A 51 -6.39 -17.66 14.57
CA GLU A 51 -6.44 -16.21 14.52
C GLU A 51 -7.54 -15.64 15.42
N ASN A 52 -8.73 -16.28 15.46
CA ASN A 52 -9.81 -15.88 16.37
C ASN A 52 -9.40 -16.03 17.83
N LYS A 53 -8.78 -17.15 18.19
CA LYS A 53 -8.28 -17.40 19.55
C LYS A 53 -7.25 -16.34 19.97
N ALA A 54 -6.31 -16.02 19.09
CA ALA A 54 -5.35 -14.93 19.34
C ALA A 54 -6.06 -13.60 19.62
N PHE A 55 -7.01 -13.21 18.75
CA PHE A 55 -7.79 -12.00 18.94
C PHE A 55 -8.55 -11.98 20.27
N LEU A 56 -9.31 -13.02 20.55
CA LEU A 56 -10.15 -13.11 21.76
C LEU A 56 -9.32 -13.08 23.05
N THR A 57 -8.17 -13.76 23.05
CA THR A 57 -7.28 -13.80 24.22
C THR A 57 -6.66 -12.43 24.44
N ILE A 58 -6.11 -11.79 23.40
CA ILE A 58 -5.50 -10.46 23.49
C ILE A 58 -6.56 -9.41 23.85
N ALA A 59 -7.75 -9.43 23.23
CA ALA A 59 -8.83 -8.50 23.51
C ALA A 59 -9.24 -8.50 24.98
N ARG A 60 -9.51 -9.69 25.53
CA ARG A 60 -9.88 -9.86 26.95
C ARG A 60 -8.76 -9.40 27.89
N HIS A 61 -7.53 -9.73 27.54
CA HIS A 61 -6.37 -9.33 28.32
C HIS A 61 -6.20 -7.79 28.33
N PHE A 62 -6.29 -7.15 27.17
CA PHE A 62 -6.18 -5.69 27.02
C PHE A 62 -7.33 -4.97 27.75
N TYR A 63 -8.56 -5.44 27.56
CA TYR A 63 -9.71 -4.88 28.24
C TYR A 63 -9.55 -4.96 29.77
N GLY A 64 -9.07 -6.10 30.30
CA GLY A 64 -8.77 -6.27 31.72
C GLY A 64 -7.65 -5.38 32.25
N LYS A 65 -6.76 -4.89 31.38
CA LYS A 65 -5.71 -3.91 31.70
C LYS A 65 -6.17 -2.44 31.53
N GLY A 66 -7.44 -2.21 31.15
CA GLY A 66 -7.96 -0.87 30.87
C GLY A 66 -7.30 -0.22 29.65
N ILE A 67 -6.95 -1.02 28.65
CA ILE A 67 -6.56 -0.56 27.33
C ILE A 67 -7.84 -0.45 26.49
N ASN A 68 -8.02 0.64 25.77
CA ASN A 68 -9.20 0.93 24.97
C ASN A 68 -9.29 0.00 23.76
N VAL A 69 -9.94 -1.13 23.93
CA VAL A 69 -10.27 -2.11 22.89
C VAL A 69 -11.75 -2.48 23.00
N PRO A 70 -12.39 -3.00 21.94
CA PRO A 70 -13.80 -3.41 22.06
C PRO A 70 -13.95 -4.55 23.08
N GLU A 71 -14.93 -4.45 23.96
CA GLU A 71 -15.31 -5.50 24.89
C GLU A 71 -15.81 -6.73 24.13
N ILE A 72 -15.39 -7.93 24.54
CA ILE A 72 -15.92 -9.19 24.00
C ILE A 72 -17.16 -9.58 24.78
N LEU A 73 -18.32 -9.50 24.12
CA LEU A 73 -19.63 -9.70 24.73
C LEU A 73 -20.05 -11.17 24.79
N ALA A 74 -19.78 -11.94 23.74
CA ALA A 74 -20.08 -13.36 23.67
C ALA A 74 -19.17 -14.06 22.65
N VAL A 75 -18.97 -15.39 22.83
CA VAL A 75 -18.17 -16.22 21.93
C VAL A 75 -18.88 -17.56 21.73
N SER A 76 -18.88 -18.09 20.51
CA SER A 76 -19.39 -19.42 20.22
C SER A 76 -18.48 -20.51 20.83
N GLU A 77 -19.03 -21.69 21.09
CA GLU A 77 -18.30 -22.82 21.69
C GLU A 77 -17.05 -23.24 20.89
N ASP A 78 -17.11 -23.12 19.58
CA ASP A 78 -16.04 -23.44 18.63
C ASP A 78 -15.11 -22.28 18.30
N GLU A 79 -15.30 -21.12 18.93
CA GLU A 79 -14.57 -19.87 18.68
C GLU A 79 -14.60 -19.39 17.21
N SER A 80 -15.51 -19.91 16.38
CA SER A 80 -15.66 -19.49 14.99
C SER A 80 -16.41 -18.16 14.84
N ALA A 81 -17.19 -17.77 15.86
CA ALA A 81 -17.97 -16.53 15.87
C ALA A 81 -17.98 -15.89 17.26
N TYR A 82 -18.05 -14.57 17.29
CA TYR A 82 -18.13 -13.81 18.53
C TYR A 82 -18.85 -12.47 18.34
N LEU A 83 -19.31 -11.91 19.46
CA LEU A 83 -19.85 -10.57 19.55
C LEU A 83 -18.88 -9.68 20.29
N GLN A 84 -18.68 -8.48 19.80
CA GLN A 84 -17.89 -7.42 20.43
C GLN A 84 -18.64 -6.10 20.46
N GLU A 85 -18.21 -5.21 21.32
CA GLU A 85 -18.74 -3.84 21.43
C GLU A 85 -18.74 -3.13 20.08
N ASP A 86 -19.82 -2.38 19.81
CA ASP A 86 -19.92 -1.49 18.66
C ASP A 86 -19.29 -0.13 19.01
N LEU A 87 -18.16 0.18 18.39
CA LEU A 87 -17.42 1.43 18.57
C LEU A 87 -17.90 2.55 17.62
N GLY A 88 -18.97 2.31 16.84
CA GLY A 88 -19.48 3.25 15.84
C GLY A 88 -18.71 3.15 14.51
N ASP A 89 -18.69 4.27 13.76
CA ASP A 89 -18.17 4.30 12.38
C ASP A 89 -16.97 5.27 12.20
N THR A 90 -16.54 5.93 13.28
CA THR A 90 -15.52 6.96 13.17
C THR A 90 -14.13 6.36 13.25
N ILE A 91 -13.40 6.40 12.13
CA ILE A 91 -12.01 5.94 12.01
C ILE A 91 -11.08 7.16 11.97
N LEU A 92 -9.97 7.13 12.71
CA LEU A 92 -9.01 8.24 12.78
C LEU A 92 -8.43 8.61 11.40
N PHE A 93 -8.17 7.62 10.55
CA PHE A 93 -7.71 7.86 9.17
C PHE A 93 -8.73 8.60 8.31
N ASP A 94 -10.02 8.30 8.48
CA ASP A 94 -11.08 8.96 7.73
C ASP A 94 -11.27 10.41 8.22
N MET A 95 -11.14 10.65 9.53
CA MET A 95 -11.10 12.01 10.08
C MET A 95 -9.94 12.83 9.50
N LEU A 96 -8.72 12.25 9.43
CA LEU A 96 -7.56 12.89 8.82
C LEU A 96 -7.82 13.26 7.36
N THR A 97 -8.41 12.33 6.61
CA THR A 97 -8.71 12.53 5.18
C THR A 97 -9.77 13.61 4.98
N ALA A 98 -10.81 13.60 5.80
CA ALA A 98 -11.87 14.61 5.78
C ALA A 98 -11.34 16.01 6.14
N ALA A 99 -10.54 16.11 7.21
CA ALA A 99 -9.94 17.38 7.64
C ALA A 99 -9.03 17.99 6.56
N ARG A 100 -8.24 17.17 5.87
CA ARG A 100 -7.40 17.63 4.74
C ARG A 100 -8.23 18.14 3.56
N LYS A 101 -9.33 17.46 3.27
CA LYS A 101 -10.20 17.83 2.14
C LYS A 101 -11.01 19.10 2.42
N SER A 102 -11.48 19.28 3.65
CA SER A 102 -12.28 20.45 4.05
C SER A 102 -11.42 21.66 4.43
N GLY A 103 -10.18 21.43 4.87
CA GLY A 103 -9.33 22.44 5.51
C GLY A 103 -9.71 22.73 6.97
N GLU A 104 -10.68 22.01 7.55
CA GLU A 104 -11.20 22.23 8.89
C GLU A 104 -10.98 21.02 9.81
N GLY A 105 -10.85 21.26 11.11
CA GLY A 105 -10.78 20.20 12.12
C GLY A 105 -9.42 19.51 12.24
N MET A 106 -8.37 19.98 11.58
CA MET A 106 -7.03 19.37 11.63
C MET A 106 -6.44 19.38 13.03
N GLU A 107 -6.64 20.46 13.81
CA GLU A 107 -6.16 20.53 15.20
C GLU A 107 -6.70 19.39 16.07
N LYS A 108 -8.00 19.07 15.94
CA LYS A 108 -8.60 17.95 16.68
C LYS A 108 -8.01 16.60 16.24
N VAL A 109 -7.74 16.45 14.95
CA VAL A 109 -7.11 15.24 14.41
C VAL A 109 -5.69 15.09 14.94
N GLU A 110 -4.90 16.17 14.99
CA GLU A 110 -3.53 16.17 15.52
C GLU A 110 -3.49 15.84 17.02
N GLN A 111 -4.43 16.36 17.78
CA GLN A 111 -4.58 15.99 19.18
C GLN A 111 -4.85 14.48 19.35
N LEU A 112 -5.73 13.90 18.49
CA LEU A 112 -6.03 12.46 18.51
C LEU A 112 -4.83 11.61 18.05
N LEU A 113 -4.06 12.07 17.06
CA LEU A 113 -2.82 11.39 16.62
C LEU A 113 -1.80 11.34 17.77
N CYS A 114 -1.54 12.46 18.43
CA CYS A 114 -0.65 12.53 19.58
C CYS A 114 -1.16 11.67 20.77
N LYS A 115 -2.46 11.71 21.04
CA LYS A 115 -3.09 10.89 22.09
C LYS A 115 -2.97 9.39 21.77
N THR A 116 -3.17 8.99 20.52
CA THR A 116 -2.98 7.60 20.07
C THR A 116 -1.55 7.13 20.33
N MET A 117 -0.56 7.97 20.00
CA MET A 117 0.84 7.65 20.24
C MET A 117 1.21 7.64 21.74
N ALA A 118 0.62 8.52 22.54
CA ALA A 118 0.80 8.51 24.00
C ALA A 118 0.22 7.26 24.67
N MET A 119 -0.80 6.62 24.08
CA MET A 119 -1.36 5.37 24.61
C MET A 119 -0.54 4.13 24.24
N LEU A 120 0.36 4.21 23.26
CA LEU A 120 1.13 3.07 22.77
C LEU A 120 2.07 2.46 23.83
N PRO A 121 2.81 3.21 24.67
CA PRO A 121 3.64 2.62 25.74
C PRO A 121 2.83 1.75 26.69
N LYS A 122 1.61 2.15 27.06
CA LYS A 122 0.72 1.31 27.88
C LYS A 122 0.40 -0.02 27.21
N ILE A 123 0.10 -0.01 25.91
CA ILE A 123 -0.15 -1.24 25.14
C ILE A 123 1.10 -2.11 25.13
N GLN A 124 2.27 -1.53 24.91
CA GLN A 124 3.54 -2.24 24.79
C GLN A 124 3.97 -2.87 26.12
N PHE A 125 3.91 -2.15 27.23
CA PHE A 125 4.42 -2.61 28.52
C PHE A 125 3.34 -3.28 29.36
N GLU A 126 2.23 -2.63 29.66
CA GLU A 126 1.17 -3.22 30.47
C GLU A 126 0.43 -4.32 29.72
N GLY A 127 0.24 -4.13 28.40
CA GLY A 127 -0.36 -5.15 27.53
C GLY A 127 0.49 -6.42 27.42
N ALA A 128 1.81 -6.33 27.55
CA ALA A 128 2.69 -7.50 27.59
C ALA A 128 2.64 -8.27 28.93
N GLN A 129 2.40 -7.55 30.03
CA GLN A 129 2.45 -8.14 31.36
C GLN A 129 1.38 -9.23 31.59
N GLY A 130 1.81 -10.48 31.71
CA GLY A 130 0.94 -11.63 31.95
C GLY A 130 0.20 -12.14 30.72
N LEU A 131 0.48 -11.60 29.52
CA LEU A 131 -0.01 -12.16 28.27
C LEU A 131 0.72 -13.46 27.94
N ASP A 132 -0.05 -14.51 27.62
CA ASP A 132 0.50 -15.73 27.05
C ASP A 132 0.77 -15.52 25.54
N PHE A 133 2.02 -15.21 25.22
CA PHE A 133 2.44 -15.00 23.82
C PHE A 133 2.38 -16.25 22.95
N SER A 134 2.21 -17.45 23.54
CA SER A 134 2.07 -18.68 22.74
C SER A 134 0.80 -18.69 21.89
N VAL A 135 -0.20 -17.87 22.23
CA VAL A 135 -1.45 -17.73 21.47
C VAL A 135 -1.30 -16.81 20.25
N CYS A 136 -0.21 -16.02 20.17
CA CYS A 136 -0.03 -15.06 19.10
C CYS A 136 0.13 -15.75 17.75
N TYR A 137 -0.58 -15.23 16.74
CA TYR A 137 -0.65 -15.80 15.41
C TYR A 137 -0.05 -14.85 14.36
N PRO A 138 0.68 -15.34 13.34
CA PRO A 138 1.10 -16.73 13.09
C PRO A 138 2.30 -17.20 13.91
N GLN A 139 2.92 -16.34 14.71
CA GLN A 139 4.08 -16.65 15.56
C GLN A 139 4.17 -15.73 16.78
N PRO A 140 4.81 -16.19 17.87
CA PRO A 140 4.76 -15.52 19.17
C PRO A 140 5.70 -14.32 19.32
N SER A 141 6.70 -14.15 18.45
CA SER A 141 7.74 -13.13 18.62
C SER A 141 8.23 -12.54 17.30
N PHE A 142 8.81 -11.36 17.42
CA PHE A 142 9.61 -10.71 16.37
C PHE A 142 11.01 -11.34 16.38
N ASP A 143 11.22 -12.28 15.49
CA ASP A 143 12.44 -13.07 15.39
C ASP A 143 13.09 -12.95 13.99
N ARG A 144 14.26 -13.57 13.84
CA ARG A 144 15.00 -13.59 12.58
C ARG A 144 14.18 -14.15 11.41
N ARG A 145 13.36 -15.16 11.67
CA ARG A 145 12.49 -15.74 10.64
C ARG A 145 11.52 -14.71 10.10
N MET A 146 10.88 -13.94 11.00
CA MET A 146 9.94 -12.90 10.62
C MET A 146 10.64 -11.76 9.87
N VAL A 147 11.78 -11.28 10.37
CA VAL A 147 12.55 -10.20 9.72
C VAL A 147 12.95 -10.63 8.31
N MET A 148 13.56 -11.80 8.17
CA MET A 148 13.98 -12.31 6.87
C MET A 148 12.82 -12.62 5.93
N PHE A 149 11.67 -13.03 6.46
CA PHE A 149 10.45 -13.21 5.67
C PHE A 149 10.00 -11.87 5.06
N ASP A 150 9.91 -10.82 5.85
CA ASP A 150 9.48 -9.49 5.39
C ASP A 150 10.50 -8.87 4.41
N LEU A 151 11.82 -9.01 4.65
CA LEU A 151 12.87 -8.55 3.72
C LEU A 151 12.83 -9.32 2.37
N ASN A 152 12.65 -10.63 2.42
CA ASN A 152 12.48 -11.44 1.21
C ASN A 152 11.16 -11.13 0.50
N TYR A 153 10.09 -10.81 1.23
CA TYR A 153 8.83 -10.37 0.66
C TYR A 153 9.00 -9.07 -0.13
N PHE A 154 9.76 -8.10 0.40
CA PHE A 154 10.18 -6.92 -0.35
C PHE A 154 10.98 -7.29 -1.60
N LYS A 155 12.03 -8.11 -1.46
CA LYS A 155 12.91 -8.51 -2.56
C LYS A 155 12.14 -9.15 -3.71
N TYR A 156 11.26 -10.12 -3.43
CA TYR A 156 10.58 -10.89 -4.46
C TYR A 156 9.28 -10.29 -4.96
N CYS A 157 8.56 -9.55 -4.13
CA CYS A 157 7.26 -8.99 -4.51
C CYS A 157 7.34 -7.54 -4.99
N PHE A 158 8.44 -6.82 -4.70
CA PHE A 158 8.60 -5.42 -5.10
C PHE A 158 9.90 -5.15 -5.87
N LEU A 159 11.06 -5.44 -5.28
CA LEU A 159 12.35 -5.09 -5.85
C LEU A 159 12.60 -5.79 -7.21
N LYS A 160 12.47 -7.11 -7.28
CA LYS A 160 12.60 -7.84 -8.55
C LYS A 160 11.56 -7.42 -9.60
N PRO A 161 10.25 -7.33 -9.27
CA PRO A 161 9.24 -6.85 -10.21
C PRO A 161 9.40 -5.38 -10.63
N SER A 162 10.18 -4.57 -9.89
CA SER A 162 10.50 -3.20 -10.32
C SER A 162 11.33 -3.17 -11.62
N GLY A 163 12.03 -4.26 -11.94
CA GLY A 163 12.91 -4.38 -13.09
C GLY A 163 14.33 -3.87 -12.82
N LEU A 164 14.65 -3.48 -11.57
CA LEU A 164 16.01 -3.14 -11.18
C LEU A 164 16.88 -4.41 -11.12
N GLU A 165 18.04 -4.35 -11.75
CA GLU A 165 19.06 -5.41 -11.65
C GLU A 165 19.97 -5.15 -10.44
N PHE A 166 20.24 -6.17 -9.66
CA PHE A 166 21.08 -6.10 -8.45
C PHE A 166 21.78 -7.42 -8.18
N ASN A 167 22.87 -7.37 -7.40
CA ASN A 167 23.58 -8.55 -6.94
C ASN A 167 22.87 -9.14 -5.71
N GLU A 168 22.29 -10.34 -5.87
CA GLU A 168 21.52 -10.99 -4.80
C GLU A 168 22.37 -11.37 -3.59
N VAL A 169 23.66 -11.71 -3.79
CA VAL A 169 24.55 -12.11 -2.70
C VAL A 169 24.87 -10.90 -1.82
N LEU A 170 25.31 -9.79 -2.43
CA LEU A 170 25.62 -8.56 -1.68
C LEU A 170 24.38 -8.00 -0.94
N LEU A 171 23.21 -8.07 -1.58
CA LEU A 171 21.97 -7.66 -0.93
C LEU A 171 21.60 -8.58 0.24
N GLN A 172 21.83 -9.89 0.08
CA GLN A 172 21.58 -10.86 1.16
C GLN A 172 22.53 -10.62 2.35
N ASP A 173 23.82 -10.32 2.09
CA ASP A 173 24.80 -10.01 3.14
C ASP A 173 24.36 -8.76 3.96
N ASP A 174 23.83 -7.72 3.30
CA ASP A 174 23.30 -6.55 3.99
C ASP A 174 21.98 -6.87 4.73
N PHE A 175 21.11 -7.70 4.17
CA PHE A 175 19.89 -8.15 4.86
C PHE A 175 20.18 -8.94 6.14
N GLU A 176 21.23 -9.80 6.12
CA GLU A 176 21.64 -10.56 7.30
C GLU A 176 22.14 -9.62 8.41
N ARG A 177 23.00 -8.63 8.08
CA ARG A 177 23.47 -7.61 9.04
C ARG A 177 22.31 -6.77 9.57
N PHE A 178 21.45 -6.31 8.67
CA PHE A 178 20.29 -5.52 9.05
C PHE A 178 19.34 -6.28 9.98
N ALA A 179 19.14 -7.58 9.73
CA ALA A 179 18.36 -8.44 10.62
C ALA A 179 19.01 -8.62 12.00
N ASP A 180 20.34 -8.74 12.07
CA ASP A 180 21.07 -8.81 13.34
C ASP A 180 20.87 -7.53 14.14
N ASP A 181 21.05 -6.36 13.54
CA ASP A 181 20.88 -5.07 14.20
C ASP A 181 19.43 -4.84 14.69
N LEU A 182 18.41 -5.23 13.91
CA LEU A 182 17.03 -5.15 14.34
C LEU A 182 16.68 -6.04 15.54
N LEU A 183 17.45 -7.13 15.74
CA LEU A 183 17.23 -8.13 16.78
C LEU A 183 18.11 -7.92 18.03
N GLU A 184 18.97 -6.90 18.04
CA GLU A 184 19.74 -6.53 19.24
C GLU A 184 18.84 -5.95 20.36
N GLU A 185 17.64 -5.51 20.00
CA GLU A 185 16.73 -4.85 20.93
C GLU A 185 15.97 -5.83 21.83
N ASP A 186 15.66 -5.38 23.05
CA ASP A 186 14.79 -6.11 23.96
C ASP A 186 13.40 -6.28 23.34
N THR A 187 12.88 -7.50 23.44
CA THR A 187 11.61 -7.91 22.84
C THR A 187 10.56 -8.27 23.87
N ASP A 188 10.70 -7.85 25.14
CA ASP A 188 9.77 -8.22 26.22
C ASP A 188 8.48 -7.37 26.23
N THR A 189 8.27 -6.54 25.22
CA THR A 189 7.07 -5.73 25.05
C THR A 189 6.10 -6.34 24.01
N PHE A 190 4.85 -5.85 24.00
CA PHE A 190 3.88 -6.22 22.99
C PHE A 190 4.09 -5.38 21.74
N LEU A 191 4.37 -6.01 20.63
CA LEU A 191 4.40 -5.43 19.28
C LEU A 191 3.04 -5.65 18.62
N TYR A 192 2.34 -4.56 18.31
CA TYR A 192 0.99 -4.58 17.74
C TYR A 192 0.97 -5.06 16.28
N ARG A 193 2.01 -4.75 15.52
CA ARG A 193 2.28 -5.02 14.10
C ARG A 193 1.50 -4.13 13.13
N ASP A 194 0.20 -4.10 13.22
CA ASP A 194 -0.65 -3.32 12.32
C ASP A 194 -1.17 -2.04 12.99
N PHE A 195 -0.32 -1.40 13.80
CA PHE A 195 -0.58 -0.15 14.46
C PHE A 195 -0.55 1.00 13.44
N ASN A 196 -1.73 1.42 13.01
CA ASN A 196 -1.92 2.48 12.02
C ASN A 196 -3.28 3.16 12.19
N ALA A 197 -3.46 4.38 11.64
CA ALA A 197 -4.64 5.20 11.86
C ALA A 197 -5.97 4.60 11.35
N ARG A 198 -5.94 3.55 10.52
CA ARG A 198 -7.15 2.83 10.07
C ARG A 198 -7.63 1.82 11.10
N ASN A 199 -6.75 1.40 11.99
CA ASN A 199 -7.02 0.46 13.05
C ASN A 199 -7.26 1.19 14.40
N VAL A 200 -7.54 2.50 14.32
CA VAL A 200 -7.90 3.34 15.47
C VAL A 200 -9.31 3.89 15.23
N MET A 201 -10.27 3.41 16.03
CA MET A 201 -11.62 3.95 16.11
C MET A 201 -11.63 5.13 17.07
N VAL A 202 -12.52 6.08 16.85
CA VAL A 202 -12.70 7.23 17.77
C VAL A 202 -14.11 7.19 18.34
N LYS A 203 -14.23 6.92 19.65
CA LYS A 203 -15.48 6.91 20.38
C LYS A 203 -15.40 7.91 21.52
N ASP A 204 -16.36 8.82 21.60
CA ASP A 204 -16.45 9.88 22.62
C ASP A 204 -15.18 10.74 22.75
N GLY A 205 -14.46 10.94 21.64
CA GLY A 205 -13.20 11.69 21.59
C GLY A 205 -11.97 10.91 22.06
N GLU A 206 -12.08 9.60 22.29
CA GLU A 206 -11.03 8.71 22.74
C GLU A 206 -10.63 7.72 21.64
N PRO A 207 -9.32 7.42 21.47
CA PRO A 207 -8.86 6.35 20.62
C PRO A 207 -9.20 4.97 21.17
N TYR A 208 -9.70 4.09 20.31
CA TYR A 208 -9.91 2.66 20.56
C TYR A 208 -9.18 1.83 19.51
N PHE A 209 -8.54 0.76 19.93
CA PHE A 209 -7.66 -0.04 19.09
C PHE A 209 -8.33 -1.32 18.60
N ILE A 210 -8.22 -1.60 17.30
CA ILE A 210 -8.77 -2.80 16.64
C ILE A 210 -7.70 -3.44 15.75
N ASP A 211 -7.91 -4.70 15.34
CA ASP A 211 -7.01 -5.41 14.39
C ASP A 211 -5.63 -5.75 14.99
N PHE A 212 -5.59 -6.13 16.27
CA PHE A 212 -4.36 -6.45 17.02
C PHE A 212 -4.03 -7.94 17.09
N GLN A 213 -4.78 -8.82 16.43
CA GLN A 213 -4.56 -10.27 16.45
C GLN A 213 -3.24 -10.70 15.83
N GLY A 214 -2.63 -9.89 14.98
CA GLY A 214 -1.28 -10.08 14.46
C GLY A 214 -0.17 -9.73 15.44
N GLY A 215 -0.54 -9.26 16.64
CA GLY A 215 0.39 -8.84 17.67
C GLY A 215 1.19 -9.99 18.26
N ARG A 216 2.34 -9.65 18.81
CA ARG A 216 3.31 -10.61 19.32
C ARG A 216 4.31 -9.94 20.25
N ARG A 217 5.25 -10.70 20.80
CA ARG A 217 6.38 -10.14 21.53
C ARG A 217 7.34 -9.45 20.55
N GLY A 218 7.79 -8.23 20.86
CA GLY A 218 8.72 -7.52 19.99
C GLY A 218 9.14 -6.15 20.50
N PRO A 219 10.08 -5.47 19.82
CA PRO A 219 10.66 -4.21 20.24
C PRO A 219 9.69 -3.03 20.09
N VAL A 220 9.87 -2.02 20.95
CA VAL A 220 9.02 -0.83 21.02
C VAL A 220 9.01 0.04 19.75
N TYR A 221 10.06 -0.02 18.95
CA TYR A 221 10.27 0.87 17.80
C TYR A 221 9.34 0.59 16.61
N TYR A 222 8.98 -0.69 16.43
CA TYR A 222 8.24 -1.15 15.24
C TYR A 222 6.89 -0.43 15.06
N ASP A 223 6.11 -0.32 16.14
CA ASP A 223 4.78 0.27 16.07
C ASP A 223 4.83 1.80 15.94
N VAL A 224 5.84 2.43 16.52
CA VAL A 224 6.12 3.87 16.32
C VAL A 224 6.42 4.14 14.86
N ALA A 225 7.30 3.34 14.24
CA ALA A 225 7.60 3.41 12.80
C ALA A 225 6.35 3.15 11.95
N SER A 226 5.57 2.12 12.30
CA SER A 226 4.35 1.75 11.58
C SER A 226 3.31 2.85 11.57
N PHE A 227 3.14 3.58 12.68
CA PHE A 227 2.15 4.63 12.79
C PHE A 227 2.63 5.94 12.17
N ALA A 228 3.79 6.44 12.56
CA ALA A 228 4.26 7.75 12.15
C ALA A 228 4.73 7.81 10.69
N TRP A 229 5.16 6.69 10.10
CA TRP A 229 5.60 6.59 8.69
C TRP A 229 4.65 5.80 7.78
N GLN A 230 3.36 5.75 8.14
CA GLN A 230 2.38 5.13 7.24
C GLN A 230 2.24 5.97 5.96
N ALA A 231 2.71 5.44 4.82
CA ALA A 231 2.82 6.16 3.55
C ALA A 231 1.51 6.81 3.09
N ARG A 232 0.37 6.16 3.32
CA ARG A 232 -0.95 6.69 2.92
C ARG A 232 -1.42 7.87 3.76
N ALA A 233 -0.96 7.98 5.00
CA ALA A 233 -1.32 9.09 5.86
C ALA A 233 -0.59 10.38 5.49
N ARG A 234 0.57 10.30 4.82
CA ARG A 234 1.36 11.45 4.36
C ARG A 234 1.51 12.50 5.45
N PHE A 235 1.92 12.08 6.64
CA PHE A 235 2.15 13.00 7.75
C PHE A 235 3.28 13.96 7.42
N THR A 236 3.12 15.22 7.85
CA THR A 236 4.20 16.21 7.79
C THR A 236 5.28 15.87 8.80
N GLU A 237 6.50 16.39 8.61
CA GLU A 237 7.58 16.19 9.59
C GLU A 237 7.21 16.74 10.97
N GLU A 238 6.49 17.86 11.04
CA GLU A 238 5.97 18.40 12.29
C GLU A 238 4.99 17.44 12.97
N GLN A 239 4.07 16.83 12.23
CA GLN A 239 3.16 15.83 12.77
C GLN A 239 3.90 14.59 13.26
N LYS A 240 4.90 14.09 12.51
CA LYS A 240 5.77 12.98 12.92
C LYS A 240 6.51 13.32 14.21
N GLU A 241 7.08 14.52 14.31
CA GLU A 241 7.81 14.99 15.49
C GLU A 241 6.89 15.12 16.72
N ASN A 242 5.71 15.69 16.58
CA ASN A 242 4.75 15.83 17.67
C ASN A 242 4.26 14.47 18.19
N MET A 243 3.99 13.52 17.29
CA MET A 243 3.65 12.15 17.64
C MET A 243 4.78 11.44 18.38
N GLN A 244 6.04 11.59 17.95
CA GLN A 244 7.19 10.99 18.63
C GLN A 244 7.38 11.60 20.03
N LYS A 245 7.25 12.91 20.18
CA LYS A 245 7.33 13.58 21.50
C LYS A 245 6.26 13.07 22.46
N ALA A 246 5.02 12.93 21.98
CA ALA A 246 3.93 12.39 22.79
C ALA A 246 4.23 10.94 23.23
N TYR A 247 4.75 10.12 22.33
CA TYR A 247 5.17 8.75 22.65
C TYR A 247 6.31 8.73 23.69
N LEU A 248 7.40 9.50 23.46
CA LEU A 248 8.58 9.51 24.34
C LEU A 248 8.26 10.03 25.73
N SER A 249 7.36 11.01 25.83
CA SER A 249 6.88 11.52 27.12
C SER A 249 6.28 10.41 27.98
N GLU A 250 5.39 9.60 27.41
CA GLU A 250 4.74 8.49 28.14
C GLU A 250 5.69 7.29 28.31
N LEU A 251 6.57 7.02 27.34
CA LEU A 251 7.59 5.97 27.45
C LEU A 251 8.49 6.18 28.66
N SER A 252 8.80 7.44 29.03
CA SER A 252 9.63 7.78 30.17
C SER A 252 9.07 7.30 31.51
N GLY A 253 7.78 7.00 31.58
CA GLY A 253 7.14 6.39 32.75
C GLY A 253 7.43 4.89 32.91
N TYR A 254 7.92 4.22 31.85
CA TYR A 254 8.20 2.78 31.85
C TYR A 254 9.70 2.46 31.84
N VAL A 255 10.49 3.25 31.12
CA VAL A 255 11.93 3.04 30.97
C VAL A 255 12.69 4.36 31.00
N GLN A 256 14.00 4.32 31.32
CA GLN A 256 14.86 5.47 31.12
C GLN A 256 15.08 5.69 29.62
N VAL A 257 14.70 6.87 29.14
CA VAL A 257 14.76 7.19 27.69
C VAL A 257 16.05 7.94 27.38
N ASP A 258 16.88 7.37 26.51
CA ASP A 258 17.87 8.09 25.72
C ASP A 258 17.21 8.49 24.38
N GLU A 259 16.78 9.75 24.27
CA GLU A 259 16.07 10.22 23.08
C GLU A 259 16.90 10.12 21.81
N ALA A 260 18.22 10.43 21.86
CA ALA A 260 19.10 10.36 20.71
C ALA A 260 19.30 8.91 20.24
N GLY A 261 19.56 8.01 21.18
CA GLY A 261 19.66 6.56 20.92
C GLY A 261 18.34 6.01 20.40
N PHE A 262 17.20 6.38 20.99
CA PHE A 262 15.89 5.97 20.53
C PHE A 262 15.64 6.37 19.07
N ARG A 263 15.91 7.62 18.70
CA ARG A 263 15.71 8.12 17.32
C ARG A 263 16.63 7.42 16.32
N SER A 264 17.86 7.14 16.71
CA SER A 264 18.81 6.38 15.87
C SER A 264 18.30 4.96 15.59
N ARG A 265 17.82 4.26 16.61
CA ARG A 265 17.25 2.91 16.47
C ARG A 265 15.92 2.92 15.72
N LEU A 266 15.02 3.87 16.02
CA LEU A 266 13.75 4.03 15.32
C LEU A 266 13.95 4.14 13.81
N ARG A 267 15.01 4.81 13.35
CA ARG A 267 15.33 4.96 11.94
C ARG A 267 15.51 3.61 11.23
N LEU A 268 16.11 2.61 11.89
CA LEU A 268 16.24 1.25 11.35
C LEU A 268 14.86 0.58 11.19
N PHE A 269 13.98 0.74 12.18
CA PHE A 269 12.62 0.20 12.11
C PHE A 269 11.74 0.91 11.09
N VAL A 270 11.96 2.21 10.86
CA VAL A 270 11.31 2.96 9.76
C VAL A 270 11.71 2.36 8.41
N LEU A 271 13.00 2.13 8.18
CA LEU A 271 13.46 1.46 6.96
C LEU A 271 12.83 0.08 6.82
N PHE A 272 12.90 -0.75 7.87
CA PHE A 272 12.32 -2.09 7.86
C PHE A 272 10.83 -2.08 7.50
N ARG A 273 10.06 -1.18 8.12
CA ARG A 273 8.63 -1.03 7.83
C ARG A 273 8.35 -0.55 6.41
N LEU A 274 9.14 0.37 5.87
CA LEU A 274 9.00 0.81 4.48
C LEU A 274 9.24 -0.35 3.51
N LEU A 275 10.28 -1.17 3.74
CA LEU A 275 10.55 -2.34 2.91
C LEU A 275 9.40 -3.35 2.97
N GLN A 276 8.92 -3.67 4.18
CA GLN A 276 7.80 -4.59 4.38
C GLN A 276 6.53 -4.09 3.69
N VAL A 277 6.21 -2.80 3.81
CA VAL A 277 5.03 -2.18 3.19
C VAL A 277 5.15 -2.18 1.66
N LEU A 278 6.34 -1.87 1.11
CA LEU A 278 6.59 -1.96 -0.34
C LEU A 278 6.40 -3.38 -0.85
N GLY A 279 6.87 -4.40 -0.12
CA GLY A 279 6.61 -5.80 -0.46
C GLY A 279 5.11 -6.10 -0.55
N ALA A 280 4.33 -5.64 0.44
CA ALA A 280 2.88 -5.79 0.45
C ALA A 280 2.20 -5.02 -0.70
N TYR A 281 2.68 -3.81 -1.02
CA TYR A 281 2.16 -3.02 -2.14
C TYR A 281 2.49 -3.67 -3.48
N GLY A 282 3.67 -4.26 -3.64
CA GLY A 282 4.04 -5.02 -4.83
C GLY A 282 3.14 -6.23 -5.03
N PHE A 283 2.98 -7.06 -4.01
CA PHE A 283 2.13 -8.24 -4.12
C PHE A 283 0.65 -7.88 -4.36
N ARG A 284 0.06 -7.08 -3.46
CA ARG A 284 -1.36 -6.75 -3.57
C ARG A 284 -1.67 -5.83 -4.75
N GLY A 285 -0.75 -4.93 -5.10
CA GLY A 285 -0.93 -4.00 -6.21
C GLY A 285 -0.66 -4.64 -7.57
N TRP A 286 0.49 -5.29 -7.74
CA TRP A 286 0.91 -5.79 -9.06
C TRP A 286 0.48 -7.23 -9.34
N VAL A 287 0.34 -8.09 -8.30
CA VAL A 287 -0.08 -9.49 -8.46
C VAL A 287 -1.58 -9.65 -8.27
N GLU A 288 -2.16 -9.08 -7.20
CA GLU A 288 -3.61 -9.14 -6.94
C GLU A 288 -4.39 -8.01 -7.64
N HIS A 289 -3.73 -7.10 -8.34
CA HIS A 289 -4.34 -5.97 -9.08
C HIS A 289 -5.23 -5.04 -8.24
N LYS A 290 -4.92 -4.88 -6.94
CA LYS A 290 -5.66 -3.97 -6.05
C LYS A 290 -5.15 -2.53 -6.19
N ALA A 291 -5.90 -1.68 -6.87
CA ALA A 291 -5.56 -0.31 -7.23
C ALA A 291 -5.10 0.56 -6.04
N ASN A 292 -5.77 0.44 -4.90
CA ASN A 292 -5.45 1.22 -3.71
C ASN A 292 -4.04 0.94 -3.14
N PHE A 293 -3.44 -0.21 -3.42
CA PHE A 293 -2.05 -0.49 -3.05
C PHE A 293 -1.07 0.16 -4.04
N VAL A 294 -1.38 0.13 -5.33
CA VAL A 294 -0.55 0.76 -6.34
C VAL A 294 -0.46 2.27 -6.16
N THR A 295 -1.58 2.93 -5.91
CA THR A 295 -1.62 4.38 -5.66
C THR A 295 -0.89 4.80 -4.38
N SER A 296 -0.55 3.84 -3.51
CA SER A 296 0.22 4.08 -2.28
C SER A 296 1.73 3.98 -2.48
N ILE A 297 2.20 3.33 -3.56
CA ILE A 297 3.63 3.13 -3.84
C ILE A 297 4.40 4.45 -3.93
N PRO A 298 3.93 5.49 -4.67
CA PRO A 298 4.70 6.73 -4.79
C PRO A 298 5.00 7.41 -3.45
N ALA A 299 4.06 7.39 -2.52
CA ALA A 299 4.26 7.97 -1.20
C ALA A 299 5.31 7.19 -0.38
N ALA A 300 5.31 5.85 -0.44
CA ALA A 300 6.32 5.03 0.21
C ALA A 300 7.71 5.20 -0.43
N ILE A 301 7.78 5.35 -1.74
CA ILE A 301 9.04 5.63 -2.46
C ILE A 301 9.58 7.03 -2.12
N ALA A 302 8.72 8.02 -1.92
CA ALA A 302 9.16 9.36 -1.50
C ALA A 302 9.86 9.31 -0.13
N GLU A 303 9.30 8.61 0.84
CA GLU A 303 9.95 8.37 2.15
C GLU A 303 11.26 7.59 1.99
N LEU A 304 11.25 6.53 1.18
CA LEU A 304 12.44 5.74 0.89
C LEU A 304 13.56 6.58 0.26
N LYS A 305 13.22 7.51 -0.63
CA LYS A 305 14.17 8.42 -1.28
C LYS A 305 14.90 9.31 -0.27
N VAL A 306 14.17 9.84 0.72
CA VAL A 306 14.78 10.62 1.80
C VAL A 306 15.75 9.76 2.60
N MET A 307 15.33 8.58 3.03
CA MET A 307 16.17 7.67 3.82
C MET A 307 17.41 7.18 3.06
N ALA A 308 17.26 6.87 1.77
CA ALA A 308 18.37 6.45 0.93
C ALA A 308 19.39 7.58 0.68
N ALA A 309 18.94 8.84 0.59
CA ALA A 309 19.82 10.01 0.44
C ALA A 309 20.67 10.26 1.70
N GLU A 310 20.12 10.02 2.88
CA GLU A 310 20.87 10.05 4.15
C GLU A 310 21.85 8.87 4.28
N GLY A 311 21.50 7.73 3.69
CA GLY A 311 22.30 6.51 3.64
C GLY A 311 22.34 5.74 4.97
N PHE A 312 22.84 4.51 4.90
CA PHE A 312 23.13 3.62 6.02
C PHE A 312 24.51 3.03 5.80
N ALA A 313 25.50 3.51 6.57
CA ALA A 313 26.91 3.12 6.40
C ALA A 313 27.13 1.63 6.65
N GLU A 314 26.33 1.01 7.51
CA GLU A 314 26.36 -0.38 7.90
C GLU A 314 25.87 -1.31 6.78
N TYR A 315 25.00 -0.78 5.85
CA TYR A 315 24.37 -1.53 4.76
C TYR A 315 24.62 -0.83 3.42
N PRO A 316 25.87 -0.73 2.95
CA PRO A 316 26.23 0.10 1.82
C PRO A 316 25.59 -0.35 0.51
N TYR A 317 25.49 -1.66 0.28
CA TYR A 317 24.89 -2.17 -0.94
C TYR A 317 23.36 -2.03 -0.93
N LEU A 318 22.71 -2.27 0.20
CA LEU A 318 21.28 -2.00 0.37
C LEU A 318 20.99 -0.52 0.11
N THR A 319 21.78 0.40 0.67
CA THR A 319 21.64 1.84 0.45
C THR A 319 21.74 2.20 -1.03
N GLU A 320 22.72 1.63 -1.76
CA GLU A 320 22.87 1.82 -3.20
C GLU A 320 21.62 1.35 -3.96
N VAL A 321 21.16 0.11 -3.69
CA VAL A 321 19.97 -0.49 -4.32
C VAL A 321 18.72 0.35 -4.06
N LEU A 322 18.52 0.86 -2.84
CA LEU A 322 17.38 1.70 -2.49
C LEU A 322 17.43 3.05 -3.20
N GLY A 323 18.61 3.65 -3.34
CA GLY A 323 18.80 4.88 -4.11
C GLY A 323 18.44 4.69 -5.59
N GLN A 324 18.93 3.62 -6.21
CA GLN A 324 18.61 3.26 -7.59
C GLN A 324 17.10 2.97 -7.76
N LEU A 325 16.49 2.23 -6.83
CA LEU A 325 15.06 1.93 -6.83
C LEU A 325 14.22 3.20 -6.77
N ALA A 326 14.55 4.11 -5.86
CA ALA A 326 13.83 5.37 -5.67
C ALA A 326 13.99 6.34 -6.86
N ALA A 327 15.03 6.19 -7.66
CA ALA A 327 15.30 6.96 -8.87
C ALA A 327 14.62 6.39 -10.14
N LEU A 328 13.92 5.24 -10.05
CA LEU A 328 13.27 4.68 -11.23
C LEU A 328 12.14 5.61 -11.73
N PRO A 329 12.12 5.99 -13.02
CA PRO A 329 11.12 6.93 -13.56
C PRO A 329 9.67 6.50 -13.34
N ARG A 330 9.42 5.19 -13.25
CA ARG A 330 8.07 4.65 -13.01
C ARG A 330 7.47 5.01 -11.65
N PHE A 331 8.27 5.52 -10.72
CA PHE A 331 7.85 5.94 -9.38
C PHE A 331 7.84 7.46 -9.20
N GLU A 332 8.22 8.22 -10.21
CA GLU A 332 8.09 9.67 -10.17
C GLU A 332 6.62 10.05 -10.00
N VAL A 333 6.35 10.84 -8.96
CA VAL A 333 5.01 11.40 -8.72
C VAL A 333 4.88 12.62 -9.60
N GLU A 334 4.07 12.50 -10.62
CA GLU A 334 3.73 13.67 -11.39
C GLU A 334 2.54 14.39 -10.76
N PRO A 335 2.52 15.75 -10.84
CA PRO A 335 1.41 16.51 -10.30
C PRO A 335 0.08 16.04 -10.93
N SER A 336 -0.85 15.62 -10.10
CA SER A 336 -2.23 15.35 -10.54
C SER A 336 -2.84 16.66 -11.00
N HIS A 337 -3.25 16.72 -12.25
CA HIS A 337 -3.97 17.88 -12.78
C HIS A 337 -5.47 17.61 -12.63
N GLU A 338 -6.09 18.18 -11.61
CA GLU A 338 -7.50 18.01 -11.33
C GLU A 338 -8.35 18.44 -12.54
N GLY A 339 -9.23 17.57 -12.98
CA GLY A 339 -10.30 17.88 -13.93
C GLY A 339 -9.96 17.75 -15.42
N VAL A 340 -8.72 17.51 -15.83
CA VAL A 340 -8.34 17.34 -17.25
C VAL A 340 -8.07 15.87 -17.56
N LEU A 341 -8.63 15.37 -18.67
CA LEU A 341 -8.34 14.02 -19.14
C LEU A 341 -6.88 13.90 -19.60
N GLU A 342 -6.11 13.01 -19.02
CA GLU A 342 -4.80 12.59 -19.48
C GLU A 342 -4.91 11.25 -20.23
N VAL A 343 -4.44 11.21 -21.49
CA VAL A 343 -4.32 10.00 -22.28
C VAL A 343 -2.87 9.56 -22.31
N LYS A 344 -2.56 8.43 -21.67
CA LYS A 344 -1.22 7.84 -21.67
C LYS A 344 -1.08 6.85 -22.81
N VAL A 345 -0.19 7.14 -23.75
CA VAL A 345 0.07 6.30 -24.91
C VAL A 345 1.41 5.59 -24.73
N TYR A 346 1.38 4.26 -24.64
CA TYR A 346 2.57 3.44 -24.40
C TYR A 346 3.02 2.71 -25.66
N SER A 347 4.33 2.60 -25.86
CA SER A 347 4.91 1.51 -26.66
C SER A 347 5.66 0.53 -25.76
N PHE A 348 5.51 -0.78 -26.01
CA PHE A 348 6.10 -1.80 -25.15
C PHE A 348 6.46 -3.10 -25.89
N SER A 349 7.30 -3.93 -25.23
CA SER A 349 7.64 -5.28 -25.65
C SER A 349 6.75 -6.31 -24.97
N PHE A 350 6.08 -7.18 -25.75
CA PHE A 350 5.33 -8.31 -25.17
C PHE A 350 6.23 -9.28 -24.38
N LYS A 351 7.54 -9.35 -24.68
CA LYS A 351 8.50 -10.16 -23.92
C LYS A 351 8.67 -9.67 -22.49
N LYS A 352 8.44 -8.38 -22.23
CA LYS A 352 8.54 -7.75 -20.92
C LYS A 352 7.18 -7.49 -20.24
N GLY A 353 6.10 -8.02 -20.84
CA GLY A 353 4.73 -7.90 -20.33
C GLY A 353 4.04 -6.59 -20.70
N VAL A 354 2.72 -6.58 -20.57
CA VAL A 354 1.88 -5.40 -20.82
C VAL A 354 2.14 -4.33 -19.75
N PRO A 355 2.20 -3.03 -20.11
CA PRO A 355 2.32 -1.95 -19.14
C PRO A 355 1.15 -1.97 -18.14
N TYR A 356 1.44 -1.67 -16.90
CA TYR A 356 0.44 -1.55 -15.85
C TYR A 356 -0.16 -0.14 -15.85
N ASP A 357 -1.47 -0.04 -15.57
CA ASP A 357 -2.16 1.24 -15.39
C ASP A 357 -2.06 1.71 -13.93
N PRO A 358 -1.31 2.78 -13.62
CA PRO A 358 -1.18 3.28 -12.26
C PRO A 358 -2.39 4.08 -11.76
N SER A 359 -3.37 4.40 -12.66
CA SER A 359 -4.55 5.20 -12.28
C SER A 359 -5.54 4.44 -11.42
N GLY A 360 -5.45 3.11 -11.39
CA GLY A 360 -6.38 2.25 -10.68
C GLY A 360 -7.66 1.92 -11.47
N ASN A 361 -7.80 2.42 -12.71
CA ASN A 361 -8.95 2.12 -13.57
C ASN A 361 -8.89 0.72 -14.21
N GLY A 362 -7.84 -0.05 -13.92
CA GLY A 362 -7.71 -1.44 -14.37
C GLY A 362 -7.19 -1.61 -15.79
N GLY A 363 -6.57 -0.60 -16.39
CA GLY A 363 -5.98 -0.65 -17.71
C GLY A 363 -6.72 0.19 -18.76
N GLY A 364 -6.56 -0.20 -20.00
CA GLY A 364 -7.12 0.49 -21.16
C GLY A 364 -6.96 -0.37 -22.41
N TYR A 365 -6.72 0.25 -23.54
CA TYR A 365 -6.50 -0.48 -24.78
C TYR A 365 -5.10 -1.07 -24.86
N VAL A 366 -5.02 -2.31 -25.36
CA VAL A 366 -3.76 -2.97 -25.72
C VAL A 366 -3.87 -3.44 -27.17
N PHE A 367 -3.13 -2.78 -28.07
CA PHE A 367 -3.09 -3.10 -29.49
C PHE A 367 -1.84 -3.91 -29.81
N ASP A 368 -2.04 -5.02 -30.51
CA ASP A 368 -0.95 -5.90 -30.95
C ASP A 368 -0.47 -5.51 -32.36
N CYS A 369 0.70 -4.89 -32.43
CA CYS A 369 1.33 -4.47 -33.68
C CYS A 369 2.13 -5.60 -34.35
N ARG A 370 2.05 -6.85 -33.90
CA ARG A 370 2.85 -7.95 -34.49
C ARG A 370 2.36 -8.41 -35.83
N SER A 371 1.12 -8.09 -36.21
CA SER A 371 0.59 -8.31 -37.54
C SER A 371 1.25 -7.44 -38.61
N ILE A 372 1.73 -6.25 -38.27
CA ILE A 372 2.42 -5.34 -39.19
C ILE A 372 3.79 -5.88 -39.53
N HIS A 373 4.24 -5.68 -40.78
CA HIS A 373 5.55 -6.12 -41.27
C HIS A 373 6.69 -5.63 -40.39
N ASN A 374 7.60 -6.53 -40.07
CA ASN A 374 8.63 -6.27 -39.02
C ASN A 374 9.97 -5.79 -39.60
N PRO A 375 10.32 -4.51 -39.52
CA PRO A 375 11.62 -4.01 -39.96
C PRO A 375 12.79 -4.63 -39.22
N GLY A 376 12.62 -5.04 -37.96
CA GLY A 376 13.68 -5.69 -37.16
C GLY A 376 14.14 -7.06 -37.66
N ARG A 377 13.55 -7.61 -38.72
CA ARG A 377 14.06 -8.80 -39.41
C ARG A 377 15.26 -8.49 -40.31
N TYR A 378 15.47 -7.22 -40.67
CA TYR A 378 16.48 -6.80 -41.64
C TYR A 378 17.62 -6.05 -40.92
N GLU A 379 18.87 -6.37 -41.27
CA GLU A 379 20.07 -5.81 -40.61
C GLU A 379 20.10 -4.30 -40.56
N PRO A 380 19.74 -3.53 -41.63
CA PRO A 380 19.80 -2.07 -41.59
C PRO A 380 18.95 -1.42 -40.48
N TYR A 381 17.88 -2.09 -40.03
CA TYR A 381 16.91 -1.52 -39.07
C TYR A 381 17.06 -2.01 -37.64
N LYS A 382 17.85 -3.07 -37.39
CA LYS A 382 17.95 -3.72 -36.08
C LYS A 382 18.31 -2.81 -34.93
N LYS A 383 19.15 -1.78 -35.20
CA LYS A 383 19.61 -0.81 -34.20
C LYS A 383 18.76 0.46 -34.14
N LEU A 384 17.86 0.65 -35.09
CA LEU A 384 16.97 1.78 -35.21
C LEU A 384 15.68 1.57 -34.43
N THR A 385 14.88 2.62 -34.28
CA THR A 385 13.58 2.61 -33.60
C THR A 385 12.47 3.06 -34.56
N GLY A 386 11.22 2.97 -34.15
CA GLY A 386 10.09 3.48 -34.89
C GLY A 386 10.06 5.02 -35.03
N ARG A 387 11.03 5.75 -34.49
CA ARG A 387 11.22 7.19 -34.59
C ARG A 387 12.25 7.56 -35.66
N ASP A 388 13.02 6.60 -36.16
CA ASP A 388 14.08 6.83 -37.14
C ASP A 388 13.52 6.77 -38.55
N GLU A 389 13.85 7.78 -39.37
CA GLU A 389 13.38 7.95 -40.75
C GLU A 389 13.43 6.70 -41.62
N PRO A 390 14.51 5.88 -41.63
CA PRO A 390 14.54 4.64 -42.42
C PRO A 390 13.48 3.62 -42.00
N VAL A 391 13.14 3.55 -40.70
CA VAL A 391 12.11 2.64 -40.18
C VAL A 391 10.72 3.16 -40.48
N ILE A 392 10.51 4.47 -40.31
CA ILE A 392 9.26 5.15 -40.68
C ILE A 392 8.95 4.87 -42.15
N LYS A 393 9.89 5.18 -43.03
CA LYS A 393 9.75 4.95 -44.46
C LYS A 393 9.46 3.46 -44.82
N PHE A 394 10.16 2.53 -44.16
CA PHE A 394 9.89 1.10 -44.37
C PHE A 394 8.44 0.71 -44.06
N LEU A 395 7.91 1.21 -42.91
CA LEU A 395 6.54 0.92 -42.48
C LEU A 395 5.48 1.58 -43.38
N GLU A 396 5.77 2.78 -43.90
CA GLU A 396 4.89 3.54 -44.76
C GLU A 396 4.89 2.98 -46.17
N ASP A 397 6.05 2.62 -46.73
CA ASP A 397 6.18 2.01 -48.05
C ASP A 397 5.46 0.64 -48.13
N ASP A 398 5.45 -0.12 -47.03
CA ASP A 398 4.72 -1.39 -46.90
C ASP A 398 3.20 -1.21 -46.83
N GLY A 399 2.74 -0.11 -46.19
CA GLY A 399 1.34 0.34 -46.18
C GLY A 399 0.43 -0.33 -45.14
N GLU A 400 0.78 -1.50 -44.59
CA GLU A 400 -0.06 -2.22 -43.61
C GLU A 400 -0.36 -1.39 -42.36
N VAL A 401 0.56 -0.51 -41.96
CA VAL A 401 0.45 0.32 -40.77
C VAL A 401 -0.68 1.36 -40.85
N PHE A 402 -1.02 1.85 -42.07
CA PHE A 402 -2.07 2.85 -42.21
C PHE A 402 -3.45 2.29 -41.90
N GLY A 403 -3.79 1.13 -42.46
CA GLY A 403 -5.06 0.46 -42.16
C GLY A 403 -5.18 0.10 -40.68
N PHE A 404 -4.09 -0.34 -40.08
CA PHE A 404 -4.07 -0.62 -38.63
C PHE A 404 -4.37 0.64 -37.78
N LEU A 405 -3.70 1.76 -38.10
CA LEU A 405 -3.90 3.01 -37.35
C LEU A 405 -5.28 3.62 -37.58
N GLU A 406 -5.86 3.52 -38.78
CA GLU A 406 -7.22 3.98 -39.07
C GLU A 406 -8.23 3.29 -38.14
N HIS A 407 -8.14 1.98 -37.99
CA HIS A 407 -9.01 1.22 -37.06
C HIS A 407 -8.77 1.63 -35.59
N VAL A 408 -7.52 1.84 -35.18
CA VAL A 408 -7.19 2.31 -33.83
C VAL A 408 -7.79 3.68 -33.57
N TYR A 409 -7.68 4.62 -34.50
CA TYR A 409 -8.29 5.95 -34.37
C TYR A 409 -9.81 5.86 -34.25
N GLY A 410 -10.44 4.99 -35.06
CA GLY A 410 -11.88 4.76 -35.02
C GLY A 410 -12.40 4.21 -33.70
N VAL A 411 -11.58 3.48 -32.96
CA VAL A 411 -11.93 2.93 -31.63
C VAL A 411 -11.60 3.90 -30.51
N VAL A 412 -10.41 4.51 -30.52
CA VAL A 412 -9.91 5.33 -29.42
C VAL A 412 -10.56 6.71 -29.35
N ALA A 413 -10.73 7.39 -30.49
CA ALA A 413 -11.25 8.74 -30.51
C ALA A 413 -12.68 8.88 -29.90
N PRO A 414 -13.67 8.03 -30.23
CA PRO A 414 -14.98 8.07 -29.60
C PRO A 414 -14.92 7.83 -28.07
N HIS A 415 -13.96 7.01 -27.61
CA HIS A 415 -13.76 6.75 -26.20
C HIS A 415 -13.23 8.01 -25.48
N VAL A 416 -12.24 8.68 -26.06
CA VAL A 416 -11.75 9.98 -25.56
C VAL A 416 -12.90 10.99 -25.43
N GLU A 417 -13.75 11.13 -26.44
CA GLU A 417 -14.92 12.02 -26.40
C GLU A 417 -15.89 11.67 -25.26
N THR A 418 -16.14 10.37 -25.06
CA THR A 418 -17.00 9.92 -23.99
C THR A 418 -16.41 10.22 -22.62
N TYR A 419 -15.11 10.00 -22.45
CA TYR A 419 -14.41 10.26 -21.19
C TYR A 419 -14.39 11.77 -20.85
N ARG A 420 -14.13 12.63 -21.85
CA ARG A 420 -14.22 14.08 -21.68
C ARG A 420 -15.63 14.51 -21.20
N LYS A 421 -16.67 14.01 -21.86
CA LYS A 421 -18.07 14.34 -21.49
C LYS A 421 -18.45 13.88 -20.10
N ARG A 422 -17.88 12.77 -19.61
CA ARG A 422 -18.19 12.17 -18.31
C ARG A 422 -17.24 12.65 -17.19
N GLY A 423 -16.26 13.49 -17.48
CA GLY A 423 -15.31 13.99 -16.48
C GLY A 423 -14.29 12.97 -15.99
N PHE A 424 -14.00 11.92 -16.78
CA PHE A 424 -12.91 11.01 -16.47
C PHE A 424 -11.55 11.70 -16.70
N THR A 425 -10.58 11.37 -15.85
CA THR A 425 -9.27 12.02 -15.83
C THR A 425 -8.13 11.17 -16.39
N ASN A 426 -8.36 9.87 -16.67
CA ASN A 426 -7.31 8.97 -17.15
C ASN A 426 -7.83 8.00 -18.21
N LEU A 427 -7.05 7.84 -19.28
CA LEU A 427 -7.21 6.78 -20.29
C LEU A 427 -5.83 6.25 -20.67
N MET A 428 -5.67 4.94 -20.73
CA MET A 428 -4.44 4.28 -21.14
C MET A 428 -4.61 3.60 -22.51
N VAL A 429 -3.65 3.80 -23.41
CA VAL A 429 -3.59 3.12 -24.72
C VAL A 429 -2.17 2.58 -24.92
N SER A 430 -2.04 1.29 -25.14
CA SER A 430 -0.75 0.61 -25.21
C SER A 430 -0.58 -0.11 -26.55
N PHE A 431 0.57 0.09 -27.21
CA PHE A 431 0.97 -0.60 -28.42
C PHE A 431 2.09 -1.59 -28.13
N GLY A 432 1.86 -2.88 -28.41
CA GLY A 432 2.82 -3.94 -28.18
C GLY A 432 3.40 -4.50 -29.49
N CYS A 433 4.72 -4.70 -29.51
CA CYS A 433 5.33 -5.55 -30.52
C CYS A 433 6.34 -6.50 -29.86
N THR A 434 7.05 -7.35 -30.63
CA THR A 434 7.95 -8.36 -30.06
C THR A 434 9.06 -7.74 -29.22
N GLY A 435 9.70 -6.67 -29.70
CA GLY A 435 10.83 -6.01 -29.04
C GLY A 435 10.51 -4.64 -28.44
N GLY A 436 9.32 -4.07 -28.66
CA GLY A 436 8.99 -2.72 -28.21
C GLY A 436 9.80 -1.60 -28.87
N GLN A 437 10.38 -1.85 -30.06
CA GLN A 437 11.39 -0.95 -30.64
C GLN A 437 10.94 -0.24 -31.92
N HIS A 438 10.23 -0.93 -32.82
CA HIS A 438 9.89 -0.38 -34.15
C HIS A 438 8.39 -0.09 -34.27
N ARG A 439 7.56 -1.11 -34.60
CA ARG A 439 6.14 -0.97 -34.92
C ARG A 439 5.31 -0.33 -33.80
N SER A 440 5.52 -0.78 -32.57
CA SER A 440 4.82 -0.23 -31.40
C SER A 440 5.19 1.23 -31.13
N VAL A 441 6.45 1.59 -31.36
CA VAL A 441 6.93 2.99 -31.21
C VAL A 441 6.29 3.87 -32.26
N TYR A 442 6.34 3.47 -33.54
CA TYR A 442 5.69 4.19 -34.63
C TYR A 442 4.18 4.40 -34.38
N CYS A 443 3.46 3.32 -34.04
CA CYS A 443 2.03 3.43 -33.79
C CYS A 443 1.69 4.35 -32.59
N ALA A 444 2.50 4.30 -31.54
CA ALA A 444 2.30 5.15 -30.37
C ALA A 444 2.51 6.65 -30.68
N GLU A 445 3.57 6.98 -31.43
CA GLU A 445 3.83 8.34 -31.91
C GLU A 445 2.66 8.89 -32.73
N HIS A 446 2.18 8.10 -33.70
CA HIS A 446 1.09 8.51 -34.57
C HIS A 446 -0.26 8.67 -33.85
N LEU A 447 -0.60 7.79 -32.90
CA LEU A 447 -1.81 7.99 -32.11
C LEU A 447 -1.69 9.23 -31.22
N ALA A 448 -0.55 9.43 -30.58
CA ALA A 448 -0.34 10.57 -29.71
C ALA A 448 -0.48 11.89 -30.48
N ALA A 449 0.15 11.98 -31.65
CA ALA A 449 0.03 13.16 -32.55
C ALA A 449 -1.42 13.37 -33.03
N HIS A 450 -2.11 12.29 -33.46
CA HIS A 450 -3.52 12.37 -33.89
C HIS A 450 -4.46 12.89 -32.81
N LEU A 451 -4.27 12.42 -31.56
CA LEU A 451 -5.09 12.85 -30.44
C LEU A 451 -4.77 14.30 -30.01
N ALA A 452 -3.48 14.71 -30.05
CA ALA A 452 -3.07 16.06 -29.75
C ALA A 452 -3.67 17.09 -30.73
N ASP A 453 -3.67 16.77 -32.02
CA ASP A 453 -4.28 17.60 -33.06
C ASP A 453 -5.80 17.68 -32.90
N LYS A 454 -6.45 16.55 -32.64
CA LYS A 454 -7.92 16.46 -32.56
C LYS A 454 -8.51 17.03 -31.27
N TYR A 455 -7.78 16.93 -30.13
CA TYR A 455 -8.26 17.28 -28.81
C TYR A 455 -7.26 18.16 -28.04
N PRO A 456 -7.16 19.46 -28.35
CA PRO A 456 -6.16 20.35 -27.74
C PRO A 456 -6.41 20.65 -26.25
N ASP A 457 -7.56 20.26 -25.72
CA ASP A 457 -7.98 20.45 -24.33
C ASP A 457 -7.69 19.25 -23.42
N ILE A 458 -7.12 18.16 -23.96
CA ILE A 458 -6.66 17.03 -23.17
C ILE A 458 -5.12 17.02 -23.07
N ARG A 459 -4.62 16.22 -22.15
CA ARG A 459 -3.18 15.98 -22.03
C ARG A 459 -2.83 14.66 -22.67
N ILE A 460 -1.74 14.63 -23.40
CA ILE A 460 -1.24 13.40 -23.99
C ILE A 460 0.17 13.17 -23.48
N ARG A 461 0.36 12.00 -22.91
CA ARG A 461 1.67 11.53 -22.49
C ARG A 461 2.08 10.36 -23.32
N LEU A 462 3.16 10.50 -24.05
CA LEU A 462 3.75 9.44 -24.85
C LEU A 462 4.90 8.79 -24.07
N ILE A 463 4.86 7.47 -23.93
CA ILE A 463 5.82 6.71 -23.14
C ILE A 463 6.35 5.55 -23.96
N HIS A 464 7.64 5.59 -24.30
CA HIS A 464 8.34 4.47 -24.92
C HIS A 464 9.13 3.72 -23.85
N ARG A 465 8.50 2.65 -23.32
CA ARG A 465 9.02 1.93 -22.15
C ARG A 465 10.42 1.34 -22.38
N GLU A 466 10.67 0.79 -23.55
CA GLU A 466 11.93 0.11 -23.85
C GLU A 466 13.08 1.08 -24.21
N GLN A 467 12.76 2.34 -24.49
CA GLN A 467 13.72 3.41 -24.77
C GLN A 467 13.89 4.37 -23.58
N ASN A 468 13.14 4.18 -22.48
CA ASN A 468 13.09 5.10 -21.34
C ASN A 468 12.76 6.55 -21.73
N ILE A 469 11.83 6.71 -22.68
CA ILE A 469 11.36 8.03 -23.14
C ILE A 469 9.98 8.30 -22.56
N SER A 470 9.80 9.48 -21.97
CA SER A 470 8.50 10.03 -21.58
C SER A 470 8.43 11.47 -22.06
N ALA A 471 7.40 11.80 -22.82
CA ALA A 471 7.17 13.13 -23.38
C ALA A 471 5.71 13.54 -23.19
N GLN A 472 5.49 14.81 -22.87
CA GLN A 472 4.17 15.43 -22.89
C GLN A 472 4.00 16.14 -24.23
N MET A 473 2.84 15.95 -24.85
CA MET A 473 2.48 16.58 -26.13
C MET A 473 1.34 17.58 -25.92
#